data_7559a85cf14917bd93e1cb832fba48c6
#
_entry.id   7559a85cf14917bd93e1cb832fba48c6
#
_cell.length_a   1.000
_cell.length_b   1.000
_cell.length_c   1.000
_cell.angle_alpha   90.00
_cell.angle_beta   90.00
_cell.angle_gamma   90.00
#
_symmetry.space_group_name_H-M   'P 1'
#
loop_
_entity.id
_entity.type
_entity.pdbx_description
1 polymer ?
#
loop_
_entity_poly.entity_id
_entity_poly.type
_entity_poly.pdbx_seq_one_letter_code
_entity_poly.pdbx_strand_id
1 'polypeptide(L)'
;MKFVEVAARTVDDAVAEALEQLGAELEQVEITVLEEGNKGLFGLIGSKQARVRVERKSNHEFKREAALEFLRELLKKMDIEARVAGASDEESVDLQIDGADLGILIGRRGQTLDSLQYITTLAVNRRGGEWIRIRLDIGDYRAKREETLRSLAQRLANKADRTGRRVALDPMNPAERRIVHRELQGFPGVKTQSEGKEPHRRVIIFPN
;
A
#
# COMPACT_ATOMS: atom_id res chain seq x y z
N MET A 1 -3.45 -25.49 11.54
CA MET A 1 -4.16 -26.12 10.41
C MET A 1 -4.41 -25.04 9.37
N LYS A 2 -4.13 -25.28 8.08
CA LYS A 2 -4.38 -24.29 7.03
C LYS A 2 -5.82 -24.30 6.53
N PHE A 3 -6.46 -25.47 6.52
CA PHE A 3 -7.86 -25.63 6.09
C PHE A 3 -8.58 -26.71 6.88
N VAL A 4 -9.91 -26.67 6.86
CA VAL A 4 -10.83 -27.72 7.33
C VAL A 4 -11.94 -27.95 6.31
N GLU A 5 -12.45 -29.18 6.25
CA GLU A 5 -13.66 -29.51 5.51
C GLU A 5 -14.73 -29.94 6.51
N VAL A 6 -15.88 -29.32 6.44
CA VAL A 6 -17.00 -29.55 7.35
C VAL A 6 -18.27 -29.86 6.55
N ALA A 7 -19.05 -30.82 7.05
CA ALA A 7 -20.34 -31.16 6.49
C ALA A 7 -21.43 -30.91 7.55
N ALA A 8 -22.41 -30.07 7.24
CA ALA A 8 -23.53 -29.76 8.12
C ALA A 8 -24.86 -29.71 7.36
N ARG A 9 -25.94 -29.35 8.06
CA ARG A 9 -27.27 -29.34 7.46
C ARG A 9 -27.42 -28.23 6.41
N THR A 10 -26.79 -27.10 6.62
CA THR A 10 -26.75 -25.94 5.70
C THR A 10 -25.30 -25.50 5.47
N VAL A 11 -25.09 -24.71 4.40
CA VAL A 11 -23.78 -24.10 4.14
C VAL A 11 -23.37 -23.18 5.31
N ASP A 12 -24.31 -22.39 5.84
CA ASP A 12 -24.04 -21.45 6.95
C ASP A 12 -23.62 -22.20 8.23
N ASP A 13 -24.30 -23.33 8.56
CA ASP A 13 -23.94 -24.18 9.69
C ASP A 13 -22.53 -24.76 9.53
N ALA A 14 -22.21 -25.23 8.32
CA ALA A 14 -20.91 -25.81 8.01
C ALA A 14 -19.78 -24.75 8.08
N VAL A 15 -20.04 -23.54 7.63
CA VAL A 15 -19.11 -22.41 7.73
C VAL A 15 -18.88 -22.03 9.20
N ALA A 16 -19.95 -21.90 9.99
CA ALA A 16 -19.84 -21.53 11.41
C ALA A 16 -18.98 -22.55 12.19
N GLU A 17 -19.21 -23.85 11.97
CA GLU A 17 -18.43 -24.92 12.59
C GLU A 17 -16.96 -24.90 12.12
N ALA A 18 -16.72 -24.66 10.82
CA ALA A 18 -15.37 -24.55 10.28
C ALA A 18 -14.58 -23.37 10.88
N LEU A 19 -15.23 -22.20 11.05
CA LEU A 19 -14.62 -21.03 11.69
C LEU A 19 -14.24 -21.29 13.14
N GLU A 20 -15.09 -22.00 13.90
CA GLU A 20 -14.80 -22.40 15.27
C GLU A 20 -13.60 -23.34 15.33
N GLN A 21 -13.55 -24.37 14.46
CA GLN A 21 -12.43 -25.31 14.39
C GLN A 21 -11.10 -24.65 14.01
N LEU A 22 -11.14 -23.65 13.11
CA LEU A 22 -9.97 -22.88 12.71
C LEU A 22 -9.59 -21.79 13.73
N GLY A 23 -10.48 -21.40 14.63
CA GLY A 23 -10.32 -20.23 15.50
C GLY A 23 -10.08 -18.96 14.66
N ALA A 24 -10.87 -18.77 13.61
CA ALA A 24 -10.73 -17.69 12.65
C ALA A 24 -12.06 -16.95 12.46
N GLU A 25 -11.98 -15.68 12.07
CA GLU A 25 -13.13 -14.87 11.68
C GLU A 25 -13.40 -15.02 10.17
N LEU A 26 -14.62 -14.72 9.73
CA LEU A 26 -15.06 -14.87 8.34
C LEU A 26 -14.15 -14.13 7.35
N GLU A 27 -13.67 -12.95 7.72
CA GLU A 27 -12.77 -12.12 6.89
C GLU A 27 -11.39 -12.75 6.67
N GLN A 28 -10.96 -13.64 7.58
CA GLN A 28 -9.65 -14.27 7.58
C GLN A 28 -9.57 -15.57 6.77
N VAL A 29 -10.69 -15.98 6.19
CA VAL A 29 -10.79 -17.28 5.50
C VAL A 29 -11.31 -17.13 4.08
N GLU A 30 -10.98 -18.12 3.26
CA GLU A 30 -11.59 -18.37 1.97
C GLU A 30 -12.50 -19.59 2.10
N ILE A 31 -13.72 -19.49 1.57
CA ILE A 31 -14.75 -20.51 1.67
C ILE A 31 -15.06 -21.05 0.27
N THR A 32 -14.91 -22.35 0.12
CA THR A 32 -15.32 -23.07 -1.09
C THR A 32 -16.46 -24.01 -0.74
N VAL A 33 -17.62 -23.81 -1.35
CA VAL A 33 -18.77 -24.74 -1.22
C VAL A 33 -18.51 -25.93 -2.13
N LEU A 34 -18.31 -27.10 -1.53
CA LEU A 34 -18.07 -28.36 -2.26
C LEU A 34 -19.39 -29.03 -2.66
N GLU A 35 -20.38 -29.00 -1.77
CA GLU A 35 -21.72 -29.55 -2.00
C GLU A 35 -22.76 -28.62 -1.36
N GLU A 36 -23.79 -28.24 -2.12
CA GLU A 36 -24.97 -27.55 -1.58
C GLU A 36 -25.91 -28.59 -0.95
N GLY A 37 -26.21 -28.41 0.33
CA GLY A 37 -27.16 -29.30 1.03
C GLY A 37 -28.56 -29.23 0.39
N ASN A 38 -29.26 -30.36 0.32
CA ASN A 38 -30.61 -30.43 -0.17
C ASN A 38 -31.57 -30.89 0.94
N LYS A 39 -32.64 -30.12 1.18
CA LYS A 39 -33.76 -30.54 2.01
C LYS A 39 -34.58 -31.52 1.20
N GLY A 40 -34.32 -32.84 1.31
CA GLY A 40 -35.08 -33.88 0.63
C GLY A 40 -36.60 -33.66 0.72
N LEU A 41 -37.36 -34.25 -0.18
CA LEU A 41 -38.83 -34.18 -0.21
C LEU A 41 -39.38 -34.72 1.13
N PHE A 42 -40.11 -33.90 1.89
CA PHE A 42 -40.64 -34.19 3.24
C PHE A 42 -39.63 -34.38 4.37
N GLY A 43 -38.36 -33.94 4.22
CA GLY A 43 -37.41 -33.89 5.34
C GLY A 43 -36.84 -35.24 5.86
N LEU A 44 -37.18 -36.35 5.24
CA LEU A 44 -36.84 -37.72 5.72
C LEU A 44 -36.19 -38.64 4.69
N ILE A 45 -36.29 -38.38 3.40
CA ILE A 45 -35.70 -39.25 2.36
C ILE A 45 -34.87 -38.38 1.40
N GLY A 46 -33.51 -38.65 1.37
CA GLY A 46 -32.61 -38.07 0.41
C GLY A 46 -32.02 -36.68 0.79
N SER A 47 -32.01 -36.32 2.08
CA SER A 47 -31.28 -35.11 2.52
C SER A 47 -29.80 -35.28 2.32
N LYS A 48 -29.18 -34.44 1.50
CA LYS A 48 -27.73 -34.30 1.42
C LYS A 48 -27.26 -33.17 2.34
N GLN A 49 -26.22 -33.41 3.08
CA GLN A 49 -25.54 -32.36 3.87
C GLN A 49 -24.81 -31.40 2.93
N ALA A 50 -24.76 -30.13 3.31
CA ALA A 50 -23.85 -29.18 2.71
C ALA A 50 -22.41 -29.50 3.14
N ARG A 51 -21.47 -29.34 2.23
CA ARG A 51 -20.04 -29.52 2.49
C ARG A 51 -19.28 -28.29 2.07
N VAL A 52 -18.49 -27.75 2.98
CA VAL A 52 -17.62 -26.60 2.72
C VAL A 52 -16.18 -26.93 3.04
N ARG A 53 -15.28 -26.35 2.28
CA ARG A 53 -13.86 -26.27 2.59
C ARG A 53 -13.55 -24.83 2.97
N VAL A 54 -13.01 -24.63 4.15
CA VAL A 54 -12.64 -23.32 4.67
C VAL A 54 -11.13 -23.30 4.90
N GLU A 55 -10.45 -22.36 4.24
CA GLU A 55 -8.99 -22.23 4.29
C GLU A 55 -8.61 -20.85 4.84
N ARG A 56 -7.62 -20.81 5.75
CA ARG A 56 -7.09 -19.51 6.21
C ARG A 56 -6.35 -18.82 5.08
N LYS A 57 -6.72 -17.59 4.80
CA LYS A 57 -5.93 -16.70 3.94
C LYS A 57 -4.53 -16.53 4.51
N SER A 58 -3.55 -16.36 3.67
CA SER A 58 -2.24 -15.92 4.12
C SER A 58 -2.34 -14.53 4.78
N ASN A 59 -1.45 -14.23 5.73
CA ASN A 59 -1.44 -12.91 6.38
C ASN A 59 -1.35 -11.77 5.34
N HIS A 60 -0.60 -11.99 4.27
CA HIS A 60 -0.41 -11.01 3.19
C HIS A 60 -1.68 -10.79 2.37
N GLU A 61 -2.42 -11.84 2.03
CA GLU A 61 -3.71 -11.73 1.33
C GLU A 61 -4.76 -11.03 2.17
N PHE A 62 -4.90 -11.42 3.43
CA PHE A 62 -5.80 -10.77 4.36
C PHE A 62 -5.49 -9.27 4.51
N LYS A 63 -4.21 -8.93 4.69
CA LYS A 63 -3.76 -7.54 4.81
C LYS A 63 -3.94 -6.75 3.50
N ARG A 64 -3.71 -7.37 2.35
CA ARG A 64 -3.96 -6.75 1.04
C ARG A 64 -5.43 -6.40 0.87
N GLU A 65 -6.33 -7.35 1.15
CA GLU A 65 -7.77 -7.12 1.04
C GLU A 65 -8.25 -6.02 2.00
N ALA A 66 -7.80 -6.05 3.25
CA ALA A 66 -8.08 -5.02 4.23
C ALA A 66 -7.59 -3.62 3.80
N ALA A 67 -6.43 -3.56 3.15
CA ALA A 67 -5.87 -2.31 2.63
C ALA A 67 -6.69 -1.77 1.44
N LEU A 68 -7.09 -2.66 0.51
CA LEU A 68 -7.92 -2.30 -0.62
C LEU A 68 -9.30 -1.80 -0.18
N GLU A 69 -9.94 -2.47 0.78
CA GLU A 69 -11.20 -2.06 1.37
C GLU A 69 -11.09 -0.69 2.02
N PHE A 70 -10.10 -0.51 2.92
CA PHE A 70 -9.86 0.76 3.60
C PHE A 70 -9.67 1.93 2.63
N LEU A 71 -8.84 1.75 1.60
CA LEU A 71 -8.60 2.81 0.62
C LEU A 71 -9.84 3.12 -0.22
N ARG A 72 -10.60 2.10 -0.66
CA ARG A 72 -11.85 2.29 -1.43
C ARG A 72 -12.89 3.06 -0.62
N GLU A 73 -13.07 2.71 0.65
CA GLU A 73 -13.99 3.43 1.54
C GLU A 73 -13.54 4.88 1.77
N LEU A 74 -12.24 5.09 1.99
CA LEU A 74 -11.68 6.43 2.19
C LEU A 74 -11.90 7.31 0.96
N LEU A 75 -11.56 6.81 -0.24
CA LEU A 75 -11.75 7.53 -1.51
C LEU A 75 -13.23 7.85 -1.76
N LYS A 76 -14.12 6.89 -1.48
CA LYS A 76 -15.58 7.11 -1.57
C LYS A 76 -16.05 8.22 -0.62
N LYS A 77 -15.56 8.25 0.62
CA LYS A 77 -15.89 9.33 1.59
C LYS A 77 -15.32 10.68 1.23
N MET A 78 -14.24 10.70 0.44
CA MET A 78 -13.63 11.93 -0.10
C MET A 78 -14.25 12.37 -1.43
N ASP A 79 -15.22 11.62 -1.97
CA ASP A 79 -15.82 11.84 -3.29
C ASP A 79 -14.78 11.85 -4.43
N ILE A 80 -13.82 10.93 -4.35
CA ILE A 80 -12.74 10.77 -5.33
C ILE A 80 -12.95 9.48 -6.11
N GLU A 81 -13.16 9.62 -7.43
CA GLU A 81 -13.23 8.51 -8.35
C GLU A 81 -11.84 8.02 -8.74
N ALA A 82 -11.45 6.87 -8.20
CA ALA A 82 -10.17 6.24 -8.51
C ALA A 82 -10.24 4.72 -8.41
N ARG A 83 -9.40 4.06 -9.17
CA ARG A 83 -9.21 2.60 -9.11
C ARG A 83 -8.10 2.30 -8.10
N VAL A 84 -8.36 1.36 -7.19
CA VAL A 84 -7.37 0.85 -6.24
C VAL A 84 -7.06 -0.59 -6.59
N ALA A 85 -5.79 -0.86 -6.86
CA ALA A 85 -5.23 -2.19 -7.09
C ALA A 85 -4.15 -2.52 -6.06
N GLY A 86 -3.89 -3.81 -5.84
CA GLY A 86 -2.86 -4.23 -4.91
C GLY A 86 -2.33 -5.61 -5.23
N ALA A 87 -1.04 -5.80 -5.00
CA ALA A 87 -0.34 -7.07 -5.02
C ALA A 87 0.34 -7.32 -3.68
N SER A 88 0.62 -8.56 -3.35
CA SER A 88 1.38 -8.92 -2.14
C SER A 88 2.46 -9.93 -2.49
N ASP A 89 3.60 -9.78 -1.87
CA ASP A 89 4.69 -10.75 -1.83
C ASP A 89 4.95 -11.21 -0.38
N GLU A 90 6.05 -11.91 -0.12
CA GLU A 90 6.40 -12.41 1.22
C GLU A 90 6.81 -11.31 2.21
N GLU A 91 7.10 -10.09 1.74
CA GLU A 91 7.65 -9.00 2.56
C GLU A 91 6.72 -7.81 2.70
N SER A 92 5.82 -7.60 1.73
CA SER A 92 5.03 -6.37 1.64
C SER A 92 3.71 -6.54 0.90
N VAL A 93 2.86 -5.55 1.08
CA VAL A 93 1.69 -5.29 0.22
C VAL A 93 1.93 -3.99 -0.54
N ASP A 94 1.89 -4.07 -1.85
CA ASP A 94 2.03 -2.96 -2.78
C ASP A 94 0.66 -2.52 -3.29
N LEU A 95 0.34 -1.26 -3.10
CA LEU A 95 -0.93 -0.66 -3.45
C LEU A 95 -0.72 0.44 -4.48
N GLN A 96 -1.60 0.47 -5.47
CA GLN A 96 -1.60 1.47 -6.53
C GLN A 96 -2.96 2.14 -6.61
N ILE A 97 -2.99 3.46 -6.68
CA ILE A 97 -4.20 4.25 -6.94
C ILE A 97 -4.03 4.92 -8.30
N ASP A 98 -4.99 4.68 -9.19
CA ASP A 98 -5.01 5.24 -10.54
C ASP A 98 -6.34 5.95 -10.79
N GLY A 99 -6.30 7.09 -11.48
CA GLY A 99 -7.47 7.90 -11.81
C GLY A 99 -7.09 9.26 -12.39
N ALA A 100 -8.10 10.08 -12.62
CA ALA A 100 -7.92 11.48 -13.01
C ALA A 100 -7.79 12.37 -11.77
N ASP A 101 -7.06 13.47 -11.89
CA ASP A 101 -6.98 14.55 -10.90
C ASP A 101 -6.62 14.14 -9.46
N LEU A 102 -5.75 13.14 -9.32
CA LEU A 102 -5.31 12.62 -8.02
C LEU A 102 -4.31 13.52 -7.27
N GLY A 103 -4.08 14.74 -7.73
CA GLY A 103 -3.15 15.68 -7.12
C GLY A 103 -3.40 15.96 -5.63
N ILE A 104 -4.67 15.92 -5.20
CA ILE A 104 -5.06 16.11 -3.80
C ILE A 104 -4.55 14.97 -2.90
N LEU A 105 -4.49 13.73 -3.42
CA LEU A 105 -4.00 12.56 -2.70
C LEU A 105 -2.46 12.50 -2.67
N ILE A 106 -1.81 13.12 -3.64
CA ILE A 106 -0.36 13.27 -3.69
C ILE A 106 0.09 14.39 -2.75
N GLY A 107 -0.56 15.53 -2.85
CA GLY A 107 -0.24 16.73 -2.10
C GLY A 107 1.09 17.37 -2.51
N ARG A 108 1.52 18.37 -1.73
CA ARG A 108 2.78 19.07 -2.00
C ARG A 108 3.97 18.12 -1.81
N ARG A 109 4.67 17.82 -2.91
CA ARG A 109 5.87 16.96 -2.90
C ARG A 109 5.64 15.56 -2.33
N GLY A 110 4.44 15.00 -2.48
CA GLY A 110 4.11 13.66 -2.01
C GLY A 110 3.78 13.56 -0.50
N GLN A 111 3.63 14.67 0.22
CA GLN A 111 3.36 14.66 1.66
C GLN A 111 2.03 14.00 2.01
N THR A 112 0.98 14.23 1.21
CA THR A 112 -0.32 13.58 1.43
C THR A 112 -0.23 12.09 1.13
N LEU A 113 0.47 11.71 0.06
CA LEU A 113 0.72 10.32 -0.27
C LEU A 113 1.47 9.58 0.87
N ASP A 114 2.50 10.19 1.44
CA ASP A 114 3.25 9.59 2.55
C ASP A 114 2.36 9.45 3.81
N SER A 115 1.51 10.44 4.08
CA SER A 115 0.53 10.37 5.18
C SER A 115 -0.53 9.30 4.94
N LEU A 116 -1.04 9.20 3.71
CA LEU A 116 -2.01 8.19 3.31
C LEU A 116 -1.43 6.77 3.45
N GLN A 117 -0.19 6.56 3.00
CA GLN A 117 0.51 5.29 3.22
C GLN A 117 0.63 4.96 4.70
N TYR A 118 0.99 5.95 5.53
CA TYR A 118 1.14 5.75 6.97
C TYR A 118 -0.16 5.34 7.66
N ILE A 119 -1.27 6.07 7.41
CA ILE A 119 -2.57 5.72 8.02
C ILE A 119 -3.08 4.38 7.51
N THR A 120 -2.89 4.05 6.23
CA THR A 120 -3.24 2.73 5.67
C THR A 120 -2.44 1.63 6.38
N THR A 121 -1.14 1.83 6.57
CA THR A 121 -0.28 0.88 7.30
C THR A 121 -0.80 0.62 8.71
N LEU A 122 -1.17 1.68 9.44
CA LEU A 122 -1.71 1.54 10.79
C LEU A 122 -3.08 0.84 10.81
N ALA A 123 -4.00 1.27 9.96
CA ALA A 123 -5.35 0.72 9.88
C ALA A 123 -5.33 -0.79 9.60
N VAL A 124 -4.51 -1.20 8.63
CA VAL A 124 -4.37 -2.60 8.22
C VAL A 124 -3.71 -3.45 9.30
N ASN A 125 -2.64 -2.96 9.93
CA ASN A 125 -1.91 -3.73 10.93
C ASN A 125 -2.63 -3.83 12.29
N ARG A 126 -3.63 -2.98 12.55
CA ARG A 126 -4.50 -3.12 13.73
C ARG A 126 -5.51 -4.28 13.64
N ARG A 127 -5.78 -4.82 12.44
CA ARG A 127 -6.71 -5.96 12.23
C ARG A 127 -6.11 -7.32 12.67
N GLY A 128 -5.02 -7.36 13.43
CA GLY A 128 -4.36 -8.58 13.91
C GLY A 128 -3.39 -9.20 12.89
N GLY A 129 -2.84 -10.39 13.21
CA GLY A 129 -1.80 -11.05 12.42
C GLY A 129 -0.41 -10.41 12.54
N GLU A 130 0.55 -10.91 11.80
CA GLU A 130 1.90 -10.38 11.78
C GLU A 130 1.94 -9.01 11.10
N TRP A 131 2.85 -8.15 11.56
CA TRP A 131 3.06 -6.84 10.97
C TRP A 131 3.57 -6.96 9.54
N ILE A 132 2.92 -6.25 8.59
CA ILE A 132 3.35 -6.22 7.20
C ILE A 132 3.67 -4.80 6.75
N ARG A 133 4.63 -4.69 5.86
CA ARG A 133 4.97 -3.42 5.21
C ARG A 133 3.96 -3.10 4.12
N ILE A 134 3.36 -1.91 4.18
CA ILE A 134 2.50 -1.39 3.12
C ILE A 134 3.29 -0.35 2.31
N ARG A 135 3.31 -0.51 0.99
CA ARG A 135 3.79 0.50 0.04
C ARG A 135 2.60 1.00 -0.76
N LEU A 136 2.51 2.30 -0.92
CA LEU A 136 1.44 2.95 -1.67
C LEU A 136 2.05 3.92 -2.69
N ASP A 137 1.58 3.85 -3.94
CA ASP A 137 1.88 4.84 -4.95
C ASP A 137 0.62 5.31 -5.69
N ILE A 138 0.71 6.45 -6.37
CA ILE A 138 -0.39 7.08 -7.08
C ILE A 138 0.10 7.51 -8.45
N GLY A 139 -0.38 6.85 -9.51
CA GLY A 139 -0.06 7.20 -10.90
C GLY A 139 1.44 7.28 -11.19
N ASP A 140 2.25 6.41 -10.59
CA ASP A 140 3.72 6.39 -10.67
C ASP A 140 4.38 7.71 -10.19
N TYR A 141 3.74 8.37 -9.21
CA TYR A 141 4.24 9.66 -8.73
C TYR A 141 5.68 9.58 -8.23
N ARG A 142 6.02 8.54 -7.46
CA ARG A 142 7.35 8.44 -6.86
C ARG A 142 8.45 8.38 -7.90
N ALA A 143 8.29 7.61 -8.96
CA ALA A 143 9.23 7.51 -10.08
C ALA A 143 9.34 8.84 -10.85
N LYS A 144 8.21 9.46 -11.19
CA LYS A 144 8.16 10.76 -11.87
C LYS A 144 8.80 11.88 -11.04
N ARG A 145 8.57 11.84 -9.72
CA ARG A 145 9.14 12.80 -8.78
C ARG A 145 10.66 12.66 -8.68
N GLU A 146 11.17 11.42 -8.61
CA GLU A 146 12.61 11.16 -8.60
C GLU A 146 13.28 11.71 -9.86
N GLU A 147 12.72 11.45 -11.04
CA GLU A 147 13.25 11.96 -12.32
C GLU A 147 13.24 13.49 -12.36
N THR A 148 12.16 14.11 -11.89
CA THR A 148 12.07 15.57 -11.77
C THR A 148 13.17 16.13 -10.87
N LEU A 149 13.44 15.47 -9.74
CA LEU A 149 14.50 15.90 -8.82
C LEU A 149 15.89 15.74 -9.41
N ARG A 150 16.16 14.66 -10.16
CA ARG A 150 17.44 14.44 -10.87
C ARG A 150 17.68 15.54 -11.90
N SER A 151 16.71 15.79 -12.77
CA SER A 151 16.78 16.84 -13.78
C SER A 151 16.95 18.24 -13.16
N LEU A 152 16.25 18.53 -12.06
CA LEU A 152 16.39 19.77 -11.33
C LEU A 152 17.80 19.92 -10.73
N ALA A 153 18.32 18.87 -10.12
CA ALA A 153 19.65 18.85 -9.51
C ALA A 153 20.74 19.17 -10.55
N GLN A 154 20.74 18.49 -11.70
CA GLN A 154 21.70 18.73 -12.79
C GLN A 154 21.62 20.16 -13.32
N ARG A 155 20.40 20.67 -13.57
CA ARG A 155 20.21 22.05 -14.04
C ARG A 155 20.74 23.08 -13.06
N LEU A 156 20.50 22.87 -11.74
CA LEU A 156 20.97 23.78 -10.70
C LEU A 156 22.48 23.66 -10.43
N ALA A 157 23.06 22.47 -10.60
CA ALA A 157 24.51 22.26 -10.55
C ALA A 157 25.23 23.03 -11.67
N ASN A 158 24.75 22.90 -12.91
CA ASN A 158 25.28 23.67 -14.03
C ASN A 158 25.14 25.20 -13.81
N LYS A 159 24.05 25.63 -13.16
CA LYS A 159 23.90 27.05 -12.81
C LYS A 159 24.92 27.49 -11.75
N ALA A 160 25.13 26.69 -10.69
CA ALA A 160 26.08 26.99 -9.62
C ALA A 160 27.51 27.08 -10.17
N ASP A 161 27.91 26.08 -10.96
CA ASP A 161 29.24 26.03 -11.61
C ASP A 161 29.46 27.27 -12.51
N ARG A 162 28.53 27.55 -13.43
CA ARG A 162 28.66 28.69 -14.36
C ARG A 162 28.69 30.05 -13.68
N THR A 163 27.92 30.22 -12.58
CA THR A 163 27.80 31.54 -11.93
C THR A 163 28.76 31.74 -10.77
N GLY A 164 29.45 30.71 -10.32
CA GLY A 164 30.31 30.76 -9.13
C GLY A 164 29.55 31.03 -7.84
N ARG A 165 28.22 30.83 -7.81
CA ARG A 165 27.38 31.15 -6.67
C ARG A 165 26.65 29.91 -6.16
N ARG A 166 26.55 29.82 -4.82
CA ARG A 166 25.75 28.75 -4.19
C ARG A 166 24.29 28.84 -4.63
N VAL A 167 23.65 27.69 -4.82
CA VAL A 167 22.22 27.56 -5.20
C VAL A 167 21.52 26.69 -4.16
N ALA A 168 20.46 27.22 -3.56
CA ALA A 168 19.65 26.48 -2.61
C ALA A 168 18.43 25.85 -3.34
N LEU A 169 18.20 24.57 -3.10
CA LEU A 169 16.95 23.91 -3.47
C LEU A 169 15.88 24.24 -2.44
N ASP A 170 14.64 23.98 -2.80
CA ASP A 170 13.54 24.03 -1.85
C ASP A 170 13.66 22.96 -0.76
N PRO A 171 13.05 23.19 0.42
CA PRO A 171 12.96 22.17 1.46
C PRO A 171 12.32 20.87 0.93
N MET A 172 12.89 19.73 1.30
CA MET A 172 12.43 18.42 0.87
C MET A 172 12.73 17.36 1.93
N ASN A 173 12.03 16.23 1.85
CA ASN A 173 12.20 15.15 2.81
C ASN A 173 13.59 14.47 2.71
N PRO A 174 14.01 13.65 3.71
CA PRO A 174 15.32 13.01 3.70
C PRO A 174 15.60 12.11 2.51
N ALA A 175 14.57 11.41 1.98
CA ALA A 175 14.72 10.55 0.81
C ALA A 175 15.00 11.37 -0.45
N GLU A 176 14.26 12.46 -0.66
CA GLU A 176 14.46 13.37 -1.78
C GLU A 176 15.85 14.04 -1.73
N ARG A 177 16.30 14.47 -0.54
CA ARG A 177 17.66 15.03 -0.39
C ARG A 177 18.73 14.01 -0.77
N ARG A 178 18.53 12.75 -0.45
CA ARG A 178 19.46 11.67 -0.83
C ARG A 178 19.50 11.47 -2.34
N ILE A 179 18.37 11.60 -3.05
CA ILE A 179 18.34 11.55 -4.51
C ILE A 179 19.21 12.65 -5.10
N VAL A 180 19.05 13.90 -4.65
CA VAL A 180 19.85 15.04 -5.12
C VAL A 180 21.35 14.86 -4.84
N HIS A 181 21.69 14.42 -3.63
CA HIS A 181 23.10 14.17 -3.28
C HIS A 181 23.72 13.07 -4.15
N ARG A 182 22.98 11.99 -4.39
CA ARG A 182 23.43 10.87 -5.25
C ARG A 182 23.61 11.31 -6.70
N GLU A 183 22.65 12.07 -7.22
CA GLU A 183 22.71 12.57 -8.60
C GLU A 183 23.92 13.47 -8.85
N LEU A 184 24.28 14.26 -7.85
CA LEU A 184 25.42 15.19 -7.96
C LEU A 184 26.73 14.63 -7.40
N GLN A 185 26.74 13.38 -6.99
CA GLN A 185 27.97 12.71 -6.56
C GLN A 185 28.95 12.58 -7.74
N GLY A 186 30.09 13.24 -7.66
CA GLY A 186 31.07 13.26 -8.75
C GLY A 186 30.72 14.22 -9.89
N PHE A 187 29.69 15.05 -9.76
CA PHE A 187 29.41 16.09 -10.75
C PHE A 187 30.54 17.15 -10.73
N PRO A 188 31.16 17.46 -11.90
CA PRO A 188 32.27 18.39 -11.96
C PRO A 188 31.89 19.79 -11.47
N GLY A 189 32.79 20.43 -10.76
CA GLY A 189 32.66 21.85 -10.39
C GLY A 189 31.72 22.17 -9.22
N VAL A 190 31.08 21.17 -8.58
CA VAL A 190 30.15 21.43 -7.47
C VAL A 190 30.28 20.43 -6.31
N LYS A 191 29.86 20.89 -5.12
CA LYS A 191 29.64 20.08 -3.93
C LYS A 191 28.23 20.30 -3.39
N THR A 192 27.70 19.33 -2.65
CA THR A 192 26.34 19.41 -2.07
C THR A 192 26.38 19.23 -0.56
N GLN A 193 25.58 20.03 0.15
CA GLN A 193 25.38 19.93 1.60
C GLN A 193 23.91 20.11 1.96
N SER A 194 23.41 19.36 2.97
CA SER A 194 22.07 19.57 3.51
C SER A 194 22.10 20.52 4.68
N GLU A 195 21.37 21.64 4.60
CA GLU A 195 21.30 22.69 5.61
C GLU A 195 19.88 22.89 6.15
N GLY A 196 19.78 23.39 7.40
CA GLY A 196 18.52 23.69 8.07
C GLY A 196 18.01 22.53 8.94
N LYS A 197 16.85 22.75 9.57
CA LYS A 197 16.13 21.78 10.40
C LYS A 197 14.81 21.40 9.72
N GLU A 198 14.35 20.18 9.95
CA GLU A 198 13.02 19.76 9.46
C GLU A 198 11.92 20.69 10.04
N PRO A 199 10.88 21.02 9.28
CA PRO A 199 10.58 20.60 7.90
C PRO A 199 11.24 21.47 6.80
N HIS A 200 12.11 22.42 7.15
CA HIS A 200 12.70 23.39 6.23
C HIS A 200 14.10 23.00 5.73
N ARG A 201 14.56 21.80 6.04
CA ARG A 201 15.88 21.29 5.63
C ARG A 201 15.93 21.07 4.10
N ARG A 202 17.01 21.55 3.48
CA ARG A 202 17.19 21.59 2.04
C ARG A 202 18.60 21.24 1.62
N VAL A 203 18.81 20.94 0.34
CA VAL A 203 20.15 20.78 -0.24
C VAL A 203 20.63 22.12 -0.78
N ILE A 204 21.88 22.45 -0.48
CA ILE A 204 22.60 23.58 -1.07
C ILE A 204 23.69 23.01 -1.98
N ILE A 205 23.78 23.56 -3.17
CA ILE A 205 24.83 23.26 -4.16
C ILE A 205 25.85 24.39 -4.09
N PHE A 206 27.09 24.06 -3.80
CA PHE A 206 28.22 25.01 -3.76
C PHE A 206 29.10 24.78 -4.98
N PRO A 207 29.56 25.84 -5.69
CA PRO A 207 30.67 25.72 -6.64
C PRO A 207 31.95 25.31 -5.88
N ASN A 208 32.86 24.59 -6.56
CA ASN A 208 34.16 24.22 -6.01
C ASN A 208 35.09 25.42 -5.92
#